data_ae33e69a675df9209aace918928ab46f
#
_entry.id   ae33e69a675df9209aace918928ab46f
#
_cell.length_a   1.000
_cell.length_b   1.000
_cell.length_c   1.000
_cell.angle_alpha   90.00
_cell.angle_beta   90.00
_cell.angle_gamma   90.00
#
_symmetry.space_group_name_H-M   'P 1'
#
loop_
_entity.id
_entity.type
_entity.pdbx_description
1 polymer ?
#
loop_
_entity_poly.entity_id
_entity_poly.type
_entity_poly.pdbx_seq_one_letter_code
_entity_poly.pdbx_strand_id
1 'polypeptide(L)'
;MAVTVGQIETLIRDALPDASVSVTDTNGGGDHFSAVVVTTAFHGKTLIERHRMVYAALGDLMRARIHALALTTDTPEEYKRT
;
A
#
# COMPACT_ATOMS: atom_id res chain seq x y z
N MET A 1 7.81 -16.36 8.90
CA MET A 1 8.07 -15.10 9.63
C MET A 1 7.01 -14.08 9.32
N ALA A 2 6.63 -13.30 10.32
CA ALA A 2 5.63 -12.24 10.15
C ALA A 2 6.19 -11.10 9.29
N VAL A 3 5.32 -10.48 8.50
CA VAL A 3 5.66 -9.28 7.73
C VAL A 3 5.58 -8.08 8.67
N THR A 4 6.49 -7.13 8.52
CA THR A 4 6.48 -5.89 9.30
C THR A 4 5.91 -4.74 8.47
N VAL A 5 5.36 -3.73 9.17
CA VAL A 5 4.90 -2.50 8.48
C VAL A 5 6.03 -1.86 7.70
N GLY A 6 7.26 -1.89 8.23
CA GLY A 6 8.43 -1.32 7.55
C GLY A 6 8.75 -2.00 6.23
N GLN A 7 8.60 -3.32 6.16
CA GLN A 7 8.80 -4.06 4.91
C GLN A 7 7.81 -3.62 3.84
N ILE A 8 6.54 -3.48 4.22
CA ILE A 8 5.49 -3.05 3.29
C ILE A 8 5.76 -1.63 2.81
N GLU A 9 6.07 -0.72 3.73
CA GLU A 9 6.36 0.68 3.38
C GLU A 9 7.55 0.78 2.42
N THR A 10 8.62 0.05 2.70
CA THR A 10 9.83 0.08 1.86
C THR A 10 9.53 -0.39 0.44
N LEU A 11 8.82 -1.51 0.31
CA LEU A 11 8.50 -2.05 -1.02
C LEU A 11 7.61 -1.10 -1.82
N ILE A 12 6.64 -0.47 -1.17
CA ILE A 12 5.76 0.48 -1.86
C ILE A 12 6.56 1.72 -2.29
N ARG A 13 7.42 2.26 -1.42
CA ARG A 13 8.24 3.43 -1.76
C ARG A 13 9.26 3.13 -2.84
N ASP A 14 9.80 1.93 -2.87
CA ASP A 14 10.75 1.55 -3.93
C ASP A 14 10.08 1.58 -5.31
N ALA A 15 8.82 1.15 -5.39
CA ALA A 15 8.07 1.15 -6.64
C ALA A 15 7.47 2.52 -6.96
N LEU A 16 7.12 3.30 -5.93
CA LEU A 16 6.47 4.61 -6.06
C LEU A 16 7.26 5.63 -5.22
N PRO A 17 8.40 6.14 -5.73
CA PRO A 17 9.34 6.92 -4.91
C PRO A 17 8.78 8.19 -4.29
N ASP A 18 7.77 8.82 -4.90
CA ASP A 18 7.15 10.02 -4.34
C ASP A 18 6.00 9.71 -3.36
N ALA A 19 5.72 8.43 -3.11
CA ALA A 19 4.55 8.06 -2.31
C ALA A 19 4.73 8.40 -0.83
N SER A 20 3.66 8.91 -0.25
CA SER A 20 3.49 8.98 1.19
C SER A 20 2.75 7.70 1.59
N VAL A 21 3.35 6.90 2.46
CA VAL A 21 2.84 5.58 2.81
C VAL A 21 2.68 5.48 4.32
N SER A 22 1.49 5.05 4.76
CA SER A 22 1.22 4.78 6.16
C SER A 22 0.61 3.39 6.27
N VAL A 23 1.25 2.50 7.01
CA VAL A 23 0.82 1.10 7.16
C VAL A 23 0.58 0.79 8.62
N THR A 24 -0.51 0.10 8.90
CA THR A 24 -0.88 -0.34 10.24
C THR A 24 -1.11 -1.85 10.22
N ASP A 25 -0.55 -2.55 11.20
CA ASP A 25 -0.86 -3.97 11.44
C ASP A 25 -2.14 -4.01 12.28
N THR A 26 -3.24 -4.46 11.67
CA THR A 26 -4.57 -4.30 12.25
C THR A 26 -4.91 -5.32 13.34
N ASN A 27 -4.18 -6.43 13.42
CA ASN A 27 -4.43 -7.45 14.44
C ASN A 27 -3.20 -7.84 15.26
N GLY A 28 -2.05 -7.22 14.98
CA GLY A 28 -0.80 -7.51 15.68
C GLY A 28 -0.12 -8.81 15.28
N GLY A 29 -0.67 -9.55 14.31
CA GLY A 29 -0.15 -10.85 13.91
C GLY A 29 0.84 -10.84 12.74
N GLY A 30 1.02 -9.70 12.09
CA GLY A 30 1.92 -9.59 10.95
C GLY A 30 1.36 -10.20 9.66
N ASP A 31 0.04 -10.30 9.53
CA ASP A 31 -0.62 -10.85 8.34
C ASP A 31 -1.85 -10.06 7.88
N HIS A 32 -2.40 -9.18 8.71
CA HIS A 32 -3.52 -8.31 8.37
C HIS A 32 -3.10 -6.86 8.50
N PHE A 33 -3.19 -6.09 7.41
CA PHE A 33 -2.71 -4.71 7.38
C PHE A 33 -3.71 -3.76 6.78
N SER A 34 -3.57 -2.48 7.13
CA SER A 34 -4.23 -1.38 6.47
C SER A 34 -3.15 -0.42 5.97
N ALA A 35 -3.25 0.03 4.73
CA ALA A 35 -2.27 0.94 4.14
C ALA A 35 -2.94 2.11 3.45
N VAL A 36 -2.41 3.30 3.68
CA VAL A 36 -2.77 4.52 2.96
C VAL A 36 -1.59 4.89 2.08
N VAL A 37 -1.81 4.98 0.77
CA VAL A 37 -0.78 5.32 -0.20
C VAL A 37 -1.23 6.54 -1.00
N VAL A 38 -0.45 7.61 -0.93
CA VAL A 38 -0.74 8.87 -1.61
C VAL A 38 0.40 9.18 -2.56
N THR A 39 0.10 9.28 -3.84
CA THR A 39 1.14 9.54 -4.85
C THR A 39 0.55 10.17 -6.11
N THR A 40 1.35 11.01 -6.77
CA THR A 40 0.98 11.58 -8.07
C THR A 40 0.88 10.50 -9.15
N ALA A 41 1.52 9.35 -8.96
CA ALA A 41 1.46 8.24 -9.92
C ALA A 41 0.04 7.69 -10.11
N PHE A 42 -0.88 8.00 -9.19
CA PHE A 42 -2.28 7.56 -9.29
C PHE A 42 -3.15 8.47 -10.16
N HIS A 43 -2.62 9.57 -10.66
CA HIS A 43 -3.37 10.46 -11.56
C HIS A 43 -3.83 9.70 -12.81
N GLY A 44 -5.12 9.83 -13.12
CA GLY A 44 -5.69 9.18 -14.29
C GLY A 44 -5.89 7.68 -14.15
N LYS A 45 -5.60 7.10 -12.97
CA LYS A 45 -5.76 5.67 -12.73
C LYS A 45 -7.08 5.38 -12.05
N THR A 46 -7.72 4.28 -12.44
CA THR A 46 -8.91 3.77 -11.76
C THR A 46 -8.52 3.19 -10.41
N LEU A 47 -9.51 2.97 -9.54
CA LEU A 47 -9.27 2.34 -8.25
C LEU A 47 -8.59 0.97 -8.41
N ILE A 48 -9.08 0.16 -9.34
CA ILE A 48 -8.52 -1.16 -9.60
C ILE A 48 -7.07 -1.06 -10.07
N GLU A 49 -6.76 -0.11 -10.96
CA GLU A 49 -5.40 0.09 -11.44
C GLU A 49 -4.46 0.49 -10.31
N ARG A 50 -4.91 1.40 -9.42
CA ARG A 50 -4.12 1.83 -8.26
C ARG A 50 -3.82 0.66 -7.34
N HIS A 51 -4.82 -0.15 -7.03
CA HIS A 51 -4.62 -1.32 -6.17
C HIS A 51 -3.66 -2.33 -6.80
N ARG A 52 -3.76 -2.55 -8.11
CA ARG A 52 -2.82 -3.43 -8.82
C ARG A 52 -1.39 -2.93 -8.76
N MET A 53 -1.19 -1.61 -8.82
CA MET A 53 0.14 -1.02 -8.69
C MET A 53 0.75 -1.32 -7.32
N VAL A 54 -0.04 -1.23 -6.26
CA VAL A 54 0.43 -1.54 -4.91
C VAL A 54 0.69 -3.03 -4.75
N TYR A 55 -0.20 -3.89 -5.25
CA TYR A 55 0.00 -5.34 -5.19
C TYR A 55 1.26 -5.76 -5.95
N ALA A 56 1.51 -5.16 -7.11
CA ALA A 56 2.73 -5.44 -7.87
C ALA A 56 3.98 -5.04 -7.09
N ALA A 57 3.93 -3.91 -6.38
CA ALA A 57 5.05 -3.47 -5.54
C ALA A 57 5.35 -4.46 -4.42
N LEU A 58 4.32 -5.08 -3.85
CA LEU A 58 4.48 -6.04 -2.76
C LEU A 58 4.86 -7.44 -3.23
N GLY A 59 4.54 -7.77 -4.50
CA GLY A 59 4.97 -9.02 -5.12
C GLY A 59 4.57 -10.25 -4.32
N ASP A 60 5.56 -11.10 -4.04
CA ASP A 60 5.31 -12.38 -3.37
C ASP A 60 4.76 -12.25 -1.95
N LEU A 61 4.97 -11.11 -1.29
CA LEU A 61 4.41 -10.91 0.06
C LEU A 61 2.89 -10.98 0.04
N MET A 62 2.26 -10.43 -1.01
CA MET A 62 0.79 -10.49 -1.12
C MET A 62 0.27 -11.92 -1.25
N ARG A 63 1.01 -12.78 -1.94
CA ARG A 63 0.55 -14.15 -2.17
C ARG A 63 0.84 -15.08 -0.99
N ALA A 64 1.97 -14.87 -0.32
CA ALA A 64 2.50 -15.85 0.62
C ALA A 64 2.40 -15.43 2.09
N ARG A 65 2.40 -14.12 2.38
CA ARG A 65 2.60 -13.62 3.74
C ARG A 65 1.50 -12.69 4.23
N ILE A 66 0.95 -11.87 3.35
CA ILE A 66 -0.11 -10.94 3.72
C ILE A 66 -1.45 -11.62 3.48
N HIS A 67 -2.18 -11.90 4.54
CA HIS A 67 -3.47 -12.54 4.44
C HIS A 67 -4.56 -11.56 4.00
N ALA A 68 -4.52 -10.35 4.52
CA ALA A 68 -5.48 -9.30 4.16
C ALA A 68 -4.81 -7.93 4.17
N LEU A 69 -5.13 -7.12 3.17
CA LEU A 69 -4.61 -5.76 3.04
C LEU A 69 -5.75 -4.84 2.62
N ALA A 70 -6.17 -3.94 3.53
CA ALA A 70 -7.11 -2.88 3.21
C ALA A 70 -6.32 -1.70 2.66
N LEU A 71 -6.66 -1.24 1.45
CA LEU A 71 -5.94 -0.18 0.77
C LEU A 71 -6.79 1.08 0.63
N THR A 72 -6.18 2.23 0.91
CA THR A 72 -6.65 3.54 0.50
C THR A 72 -5.60 4.12 -0.44
N THR A 73 -6.01 4.47 -1.66
CA THR A 73 -5.08 4.94 -2.69
C THR A 73 -5.59 6.26 -3.25
N ASP A 74 -4.86 7.33 -2.96
CA ASP A 74 -5.26 8.70 -3.33
C ASP A 74 -4.15 9.42 -4.07
N THR A 75 -4.54 10.39 -4.92
CA THR A 75 -3.62 11.42 -5.35
C THR A 75 -3.48 12.44 -4.21
N PRO A 76 -2.43 13.29 -4.21
CA PRO A 76 -2.31 14.33 -3.19
C PRO A 76 -3.53 15.25 -3.11
N GLU A 77 -4.13 15.58 -4.25
CA GLU A 77 -5.33 16.43 -4.29
C GLU A 77 -6.52 15.76 -3.64
N GLU A 78 -6.73 14.47 -3.94
CA GLU A 78 -7.82 13.69 -3.34
C GLU A 78 -7.65 13.57 -1.83
N TYR A 79 -6.44 13.33 -1.38
CA TYR A 79 -6.14 13.17 0.04
C TYR A 79 -6.42 14.45 0.81
N LYS A 80 -6.11 15.61 0.23
CA LYS A 80 -6.35 16.92 0.87
C LYS A 80 -7.84 17.22 1.02
N ARG A 81 -8.70 16.61 0.23
CA ARG A 81 -10.15 16.85 0.27
C ARG A 81 -10.86 16.02 1.33
N THR A 82 -10.20 15.06 1.91
CA THR A 82 -10.78 14.22 2.97
C THR A 82 -10.46 14.75 4.40
#